data_acd9f29a7393b56a1c1fb31326444fc8
#
_entry.id   acd9f29a7393b56a1c1fb31326444fc8
#
_cell.length_a   1.000
_cell.length_b   1.000
_cell.length_c   1.000
_cell.angle_alpha   90.00
_cell.angle_beta   90.00
_cell.angle_gamma   90.00
#
_symmetry.space_group_name_H-M   'P 1'
#
loop_
_entity.id
_entity.type
_entity.pdbx_description
1 polymer ?
#
loop_
_entity_poly.entity_id
_entity_poly.type
_entity_poly.pdbx_seq_one_letter_code
_entity_poly.pdbx_strand_id
1 'polypeptide(L)'
;MVRRASDADMDAVLAFAAQIFADEQDIPKELNFIPADKQPQWWCMEQDGELVGTAAIYREGGQWHMGRITVARRLRGQHKGTFLLKRVLDDVFAQNVDNIFLEARDATVHILTGFGAEIAGEPFAFYCGNVTPMILTRTAFLQHTNG
;
A
#
# COMPACT_ATOMS: atom_id res chain seq x y z
N MET A 1 -10.26 -2.10 -11.76
CA MET A 1 -10.80 -0.91 -11.06
C MET A 1 -10.31 -0.85 -9.62
N VAL A 2 -9.91 0.32 -9.17
CA VAL A 2 -9.47 0.53 -7.78
C VAL A 2 -10.52 1.41 -7.09
N ARG A 3 -10.95 1.00 -5.89
CA ARG A 3 -11.93 1.75 -5.10
C ARG A 3 -11.64 1.60 -3.60
N ARG A 4 -12.19 2.52 -2.82
CA ARG A 4 -12.18 2.41 -1.37
C ARG A 4 -12.98 1.18 -0.94
N ALA A 5 -12.43 0.37 -0.05
CA ALA A 5 -13.13 -0.79 0.48
C ALA A 5 -14.20 -0.34 1.48
N SER A 6 -15.38 -0.94 1.41
CA SER A 6 -16.45 -0.74 2.38
C SER A 6 -16.36 -1.78 3.50
N ASP A 7 -17.16 -1.62 4.55
CA ASP A 7 -17.21 -2.60 5.64
C ASP A 7 -17.58 -3.99 5.12
N ALA A 8 -18.45 -4.07 4.11
CA ALA A 8 -18.84 -5.34 3.52
C ALA A 8 -17.71 -6.04 2.77
N ASP A 9 -16.69 -5.30 2.33
CA ASP A 9 -15.53 -5.86 1.62
C ASP A 9 -14.48 -6.42 2.55
N MET A 10 -14.47 -6.04 3.84
CA MET A 10 -13.31 -6.22 4.69
C MET A 10 -12.93 -7.67 4.95
N ASP A 11 -13.89 -8.58 5.08
CA ASP A 11 -13.56 -9.99 5.29
C ASP A 11 -12.75 -10.54 4.10
N ALA A 12 -13.18 -10.24 2.88
CA ALA A 12 -12.50 -10.70 1.66
C ALA A 12 -11.15 -10.00 1.49
N VAL A 13 -11.09 -8.70 1.76
CA VAL A 13 -9.86 -7.91 1.64
C VAL A 13 -8.79 -8.41 2.61
N LEU A 14 -9.15 -8.63 3.87
CA LEU A 14 -8.22 -9.11 4.87
C LEU A 14 -7.75 -10.54 4.57
N ALA A 15 -8.66 -11.40 4.11
CA ALA A 15 -8.30 -12.77 3.74
C ALA A 15 -7.33 -12.79 2.53
N PHE A 16 -7.59 -11.96 1.53
CA PHE A 16 -6.73 -11.87 0.35
C PHE A 16 -5.32 -11.40 0.73
N ALA A 17 -5.21 -10.32 1.48
CA ALA A 17 -3.92 -9.78 1.88
C ALA A 17 -3.16 -10.77 2.79
N ALA A 18 -3.85 -11.39 3.74
CA ALA A 18 -3.24 -12.36 4.64
C ALA A 18 -2.67 -13.57 3.89
N GLN A 19 -3.39 -14.04 2.88
CA GLN A 19 -2.96 -15.18 2.08
C GLN A 19 -1.67 -14.86 1.31
N ILE A 20 -1.61 -13.70 0.66
CA ILE A 20 -0.42 -13.29 -0.08
C ILE A 20 0.77 -13.11 0.86
N PHE A 21 0.61 -12.42 1.97
CA PHE A 21 1.71 -12.18 2.89
C PHE A 21 2.22 -13.48 3.54
N ALA A 22 1.31 -14.40 3.89
CA ALA A 22 1.72 -15.68 4.47
C ALA A 22 2.47 -16.54 3.44
N ASP A 23 1.95 -16.64 2.22
CA ASP A 23 2.48 -17.52 1.19
C ASP A 23 3.78 -17.00 0.55
N GLU A 24 3.91 -15.68 0.41
CA GLU A 24 5.00 -15.09 -0.35
C GLU A 24 6.04 -14.37 0.50
N GLN A 25 5.70 -13.95 1.70
CA GLN A 25 6.59 -13.16 2.54
C GLN A 25 6.75 -13.71 3.95
N ASP A 26 6.16 -14.85 4.26
CA ASP A 26 6.19 -15.48 5.57
C ASP A 26 5.71 -14.58 6.72
N ILE A 27 4.89 -13.59 6.41
CA ILE A 27 4.35 -12.68 7.42
C ILE A 27 3.16 -13.34 8.10
N PRO A 28 3.17 -13.47 9.45
CA PRO A 28 2.03 -14.06 10.18
C PRO A 28 0.73 -13.30 9.91
N LYS A 29 -0.37 -14.04 9.79
CA LYS A 29 -1.69 -13.46 9.50
C LYS A 29 -2.12 -12.42 10.53
N GLU A 30 -1.72 -12.60 11.78
CA GLU A 30 -2.04 -11.69 12.88
C GLU A 30 -1.49 -10.29 12.66
N LEU A 31 -0.38 -10.14 11.96
CA LEU A 31 0.24 -8.84 11.68
C LEU A 31 -0.47 -8.07 10.58
N ASN A 32 -1.41 -8.69 9.86
CA ASN A 32 -2.15 -8.03 8.80
C ASN A 32 -3.26 -7.13 9.30
N PHE A 33 -3.79 -7.44 10.48
CA PHE A 33 -4.91 -6.69 11.06
C PHE A 33 -4.42 -5.31 11.51
N ILE A 34 -5.20 -4.28 11.18
CA ILE A 34 -4.94 -2.92 11.64
C ILE A 34 -6.04 -2.54 12.63
N PRO A 35 -5.70 -2.29 13.91
CA PRO A 35 -6.71 -1.94 14.91
C PRO A 35 -7.47 -0.66 14.58
N ALA A 36 -8.72 -0.58 15.01
CA ALA A 36 -9.60 0.56 14.72
C ALA A 36 -9.04 1.90 15.26
N ASP A 37 -8.29 1.87 16.36
CA ASP A 37 -7.69 3.08 16.94
C ASP A 37 -6.62 3.69 16.05
N LYS A 38 -6.10 2.97 15.06
CA LYS A 38 -5.19 3.50 14.05
C LYS A 38 -5.90 4.11 12.85
N GLN A 39 -7.22 4.18 12.87
CA GLN A 39 -8.05 4.79 11.83
C GLN A 39 -7.74 4.23 10.43
N PRO A 40 -7.76 2.90 10.24
CA PRO A 40 -7.38 2.31 8.96
C PRO A 40 -8.37 2.65 7.85
N GLN A 41 -7.82 2.87 6.68
CA GLN A 41 -8.59 3.01 5.43
C GLN A 41 -8.00 2.02 4.43
N TRP A 42 -8.86 1.24 3.79
CA TRP A 42 -8.44 0.22 2.84
C TRP A 42 -8.95 0.52 1.44
N TRP A 43 -8.17 0.13 0.46
CA TRP A 43 -8.55 0.14 -0.96
C TRP A 43 -8.44 -1.27 -1.50
N CYS A 44 -9.27 -1.57 -2.49
CA CYS A 44 -9.20 -2.84 -3.20
C CYS A 44 -9.18 -2.59 -4.70
N MET A 45 -8.45 -3.47 -5.39
CA MET A 45 -8.41 -3.49 -6.85
C MET A 45 -9.14 -4.74 -7.32
N GLU A 46 -10.08 -4.55 -8.24
CA GLU A 46 -10.86 -5.64 -8.80
C GLU A 46 -10.66 -5.73 -10.30
N GLN A 47 -10.69 -6.94 -10.82
CA GLN A 47 -10.64 -7.22 -12.25
C GLN A 47 -11.60 -8.37 -12.54
N ASP A 48 -12.55 -8.14 -13.45
CA ASP A 48 -13.55 -9.14 -13.83
C ASP A 48 -14.32 -9.68 -12.62
N GLY A 49 -14.63 -8.81 -11.67
CA GLY A 49 -15.38 -9.17 -10.46
C GLY A 49 -14.55 -9.84 -9.38
N GLU A 50 -13.26 -10.04 -9.58
CA GLU A 50 -12.39 -10.66 -8.60
C GLU A 50 -11.48 -9.64 -7.92
N LEU A 51 -11.24 -9.83 -6.63
CA LEU A 51 -10.29 -9.03 -5.87
C LEU A 51 -8.87 -9.45 -6.27
N VAL A 52 -8.08 -8.48 -6.74
CA VAL A 52 -6.73 -8.76 -7.26
C VAL A 52 -5.64 -7.89 -6.61
N GLY A 53 -5.99 -6.96 -5.73
CA GLY A 53 -5.00 -6.14 -5.05
C GLY A 53 -5.58 -5.40 -3.87
N THR A 54 -4.72 -5.00 -2.94
CA THR A 54 -5.10 -4.23 -1.74
C THR A 54 -4.05 -3.18 -1.42
N ALA A 55 -4.46 -2.16 -0.67
CA ALA A 55 -3.57 -1.22 0.00
C ALA A 55 -4.31 -0.60 1.18
N ALA A 56 -3.58 -0.13 2.18
CA ALA A 56 -4.18 0.50 3.33
C ALA A 56 -3.33 1.66 3.83
N ILE A 57 -3.98 2.65 4.46
CA ILE A 57 -3.30 3.64 5.26
C ILE A 57 -3.80 3.58 6.69
N TYR A 58 -2.97 3.98 7.63
CA TYR A 58 -3.31 4.01 9.05
C TYR A 58 -2.45 5.03 9.78
N ARG A 59 -2.89 5.48 10.95
CA ARG A 59 -2.14 6.43 11.78
C ARG A 59 -1.34 5.69 12.85
N GLU A 60 -0.08 6.05 12.95
CA GLU A 60 0.81 5.53 13.98
C GLU A 60 1.80 6.62 14.37
N GLY A 61 1.92 6.89 15.67
CA GLY A 61 2.80 7.94 16.15
C GLY A 61 2.45 9.33 15.63
N GLY A 62 1.17 9.60 15.40
CA GLY A 62 0.72 10.89 14.85
C GLY A 62 0.95 11.08 13.37
N GLN A 63 1.41 10.04 12.66
CA GLN A 63 1.74 10.11 11.24
C GLN A 63 0.92 9.07 10.47
N TRP A 64 0.65 9.38 9.20
CA TRP A 64 -0.01 8.43 8.30
C TRP A 64 1.02 7.52 7.66
N HIS A 65 0.74 6.22 7.71
CA HIS A 65 1.56 5.17 7.10
C HIS A 65 0.74 4.45 6.04
N MET A 66 1.40 3.93 5.01
CA MET A 66 0.77 3.08 4.02
C MET A 66 1.43 1.71 4.06
N GLY A 67 0.62 0.69 3.93
CA GLY A 67 1.10 -0.69 3.89
C GLY A 67 0.03 -1.62 3.36
N ARG A 68 0.23 -2.92 3.57
CA ARG A 68 -0.68 -3.98 3.09
C ARG A 68 -0.90 -3.88 1.58
N ILE A 69 0.15 -3.51 0.85
CA ILE A 69 0.12 -3.37 -0.60
C ILE A 69 0.32 -4.76 -1.21
N THR A 70 -0.69 -5.23 -1.93
CA THR A 70 -0.64 -6.55 -2.58
C THR A 70 -1.19 -6.46 -3.99
N VAL A 71 -0.65 -7.31 -4.87
CA VAL A 71 -1.19 -7.53 -6.22
C VAL A 71 -1.12 -9.03 -6.47
N ALA A 72 -2.18 -9.62 -7.01
CA ALA A 72 -2.21 -11.03 -7.34
C ALA A 72 -1.02 -11.41 -8.22
N ARG A 73 -0.37 -12.54 -7.91
CA ARG A 73 0.85 -12.97 -8.62
C ARG A 73 0.66 -13.03 -10.14
N ARG A 74 -0.50 -13.52 -10.60
CA ARG A 74 -0.77 -13.65 -12.03
C ARG A 74 -0.82 -12.31 -12.79
N LEU A 75 -0.95 -11.20 -12.06
CA LEU A 75 -1.02 -9.86 -12.66
C LEU A 75 0.29 -9.09 -12.53
N ARG A 76 1.31 -9.65 -11.93
CA ARG A 76 2.60 -8.96 -11.78
C ARG A 76 3.29 -8.83 -13.14
N GLY A 77 4.11 -7.78 -13.26
CA GLY A 77 4.77 -7.46 -14.52
C GLY A 77 3.87 -6.74 -15.52
N GLN A 78 2.64 -6.38 -15.14
CA GLN A 78 1.69 -5.69 -16.00
C GLN A 78 1.38 -4.27 -15.52
N HIS A 79 2.25 -3.69 -14.71
CA HIS A 79 2.10 -2.35 -14.13
C HIS A 79 0.84 -2.17 -13.26
N LYS A 80 0.27 -3.28 -12.73
CA LYS A 80 -0.92 -3.21 -11.89
C LYS A 80 -0.63 -2.59 -10.54
N GLY A 81 0.57 -2.81 -9.99
CA GLY A 81 1.00 -2.16 -8.75
C GLY A 81 1.08 -0.65 -8.91
N THR A 82 1.61 -0.17 -10.03
CA THR A 82 1.68 1.25 -10.35
C THR A 82 0.28 1.84 -10.45
N PHE A 83 -0.62 1.17 -11.14
CA PHE A 83 -2.02 1.60 -11.29
C PHE A 83 -2.72 1.66 -9.93
N LEU A 84 -2.57 0.63 -9.11
CA LEU A 84 -3.15 0.57 -7.77
C LEU A 84 -2.66 1.74 -6.91
N LEU A 85 -1.34 1.92 -6.82
CA LEU A 85 -0.76 2.94 -5.96
C LEU A 85 -1.08 4.35 -6.44
N LYS A 86 -1.09 4.60 -7.74
CA LYS A 86 -1.46 5.91 -8.28
C LYS A 86 -2.89 6.28 -7.85
N ARG A 87 -3.82 5.35 -8.00
CA ARG A 87 -5.22 5.60 -7.64
C ARG A 87 -5.40 5.78 -6.13
N VAL A 88 -4.75 4.93 -5.33
CA VAL A 88 -4.82 5.03 -3.87
C VAL A 88 -4.24 6.39 -3.40
N LEU A 89 -3.09 6.77 -3.93
CA LEU A 89 -2.45 8.03 -3.55
C LEU A 89 -3.24 9.25 -4.00
N ASP A 90 -3.91 9.18 -5.17
CA ASP A 90 -4.84 10.24 -5.58
C ASP A 90 -5.92 10.45 -4.52
N ASP A 91 -6.51 9.36 -4.02
CA ASP A 91 -7.54 9.42 -2.99
C ASP A 91 -6.99 9.89 -1.64
N VAL A 92 -5.81 9.41 -1.27
CA VAL A 92 -5.17 9.78 0.01
C VAL A 92 -4.86 11.26 0.04
N PHE A 93 -4.21 11.77 -0.99
CA PHE A 93 -3.81 13.19 -1.03
C PHE A 93 -4.96 14.13 -1.37
N ALA A 94 -6.11 13.62 -1.79
CA ALA A 94 -7.33 14.40 -1.88
C ALA A 94 -7.96 14.66 -0.49
N GLN A 95 -7.57 13.88 0.51
CA GLN A 95 -7.92 14.12 1.91
C GLN A 95 -6.90 15.10 2.52
N ASN A 96 -7.07 15.43 3.78
CA ASN A 96 -6.15 16.34 4.48
C ASN A 96 -4.93 15.58 5.01
N VAL A 97 -4.19 14.95 4.10
CA VAL A 97 -2.97 14.19 4.40
C VAL A 97 -1.83 14.80 3.61
N ASP A 98 -0.79 15.23 4.29
CA ASP A 98 0.35 15.91 3.65
C ASP A 98 1.53 14.99 3.35
N ASN A 99 1.72 13.97 4.17
CA ASN A 99 2.85 13.04 4.05
C ASN A 99 2.38 11.62 4.31
N ILE A 100 2.98 10.67 3.59
CA ILE A 100 2.79 9.24 3.81
C ILE A 100 4.15 8.60 4.05
N PHE A 101 4.24 7.80 5.10
CA PHE A 101 5.43 7.02 5.44
C PHE A 101 5.20 5.55 5.08
N LEU A 102 6.22 4.88 4.57
CA LEU A 102 6.13 3.49 4.14
C LEU A 102 7.40 2.73 4.51
N GLU A 103 7.25 1.43 4.71
CA GLU A 103 8.36 0.49 4.72
C GLU A 103 8.14 -0.42 3.52
N ALA A 104 8.88 -0.19 2.44
CA ALA A 104 8.56 -0.71 1.12
C ALA A 104 9.50 -1.81 0.66
N ARG A 105 8.93 -2.87 0.07
CA ARG A 105 9.70 -3.87 -0.67
C ARG A 105 10.26 -3.26 -1.95
N ASP A 106 11.28 -3.89 -2.54
CA ASP A 106 12.01 -3.33 -3.68
C ASP A 106 11.12 -2.90 -4.84
N ALA A 107 10.13 -3.72 -5.21
CA ALA A 107 9.22 -3.37 -6.30
C ALA A 107 8.42 -2.10 -6.00
N THR A 108 7.99 -1.95 -4.75
CA THR A 108 7.25 -0.77 -4.31
C THR A 108 8.15 0.45 -4.21
N VAL A 109 9.40 0.28 -3.78
CA VAL A 109 10.40 1.36 -3.77
C VAL A 109 10.53 1.95 -5.17
N HIS A 110 10.65 1.09 -6.18
CA HIS A 110 10.79 1.52 -7.57
C HIS A 110 9.58 2.35 -8.02
N ILE A 111 8.37 1.87 -7.75
CA ILE A 111 7.13 2.57 -8.11
C ILE A 111 7.05 3.93 -7.41
N LEU A 112 7.27 3.95 -6.11
CA LEU A 112 7.14 5.16 -5.30
C LEU A 112 8.19 6.21 -5.64
N THR A 113 9.40 5.78 -5.97
CA THR A 113 10.45 6.70 -6.43
C THR A 113 9.99 7.43 -7.70
N GLY A 114 9.32 6.72 -8.60
CA GLY A 114 8.73 7.34 -9.79
C GLY A 114 7.64 8.35 -9.48
N PHE A 115 7.01 8.27 -8.30
CA PHE A 115 6.00 9.24 -7.85
C PHE A 115 6.62 10.38 -7.01
N GLY A 116 7.93 10.38 -6.80
CA GLY A 116 8.60 11.42 -6.06
C GLY A 116 8.93 11.09 -4.60
N ALA A 117 8.72 9.85 -4.17
CA ALA A 117 9.07 9.44 -2.82
C ALA A 117 10.58 9.41 -2.62
N GLU A 118 11.01 9.68 -1.39
CA GLU A 118 12.42 9.67 -1.02
C GLU A 118 12.67 8.58 0.02
N ILE A 119 13.89 8.03 0.00
CA ILE A 119 14.34 7.07 1.01
C ILE A 119 14.55 7.84 2.31
N ALA A 120 13.96 7.35 3.41
CA ALA A 120 13.97 8.02 4.71
C ALA A 120 14.79 7.28 5.76
N GLY A 121 15.45 6.18 5.39
CA GLY A 121 16.28 5.41 6.32
C GLY A 121 16.94 4.22 5.65
N GLU A 122 17.76 3.50 6.43
CA GLU A 122 18.45 2.32 5.94
C GLU A 122 17.48 1.13 5.78
N PRO A 123 17.66 0.32 4.75
CA PRO A 123 16.88 -0.92 4.62
C PRO A 123 17.12 -1.84 5.81
N PHE A 124 16.11 -2.56 6.22
CA PHE A 124 16.23 -3.55 7.30
C PHE A 124 15.46 -4.82 6.96
N ALA A 125 15.84 -5.92 7.60
CA ALA A 125 15.22 -7.21 7.37
C ALA A 125 13.82 -7.25 7.98
N PHE A 126 12.85 -7.76 7.21
CA PHE A 126 11.48 -7.96 7.66
C PHE A 126 10.94 -9.23 7.02
N TYR A 127 10.94 -10.31 7.80
CA TYR A 127 10.56 -11.67 7.37
C TYR A 127 11.35 -12.09 6.13
N CYS A 128 10.68 -12.32 4.99
CA CYS A 128 11.34 -12.80 3.78
C CYS A 128 11.90 -11.63 2.96
N GLY A 129 13.06 -11.10 3.36
CA GLY A 129 13.75 -10.04 2.63
C GLY A 129 13.78 -8.71 3.39
N ASN A 130 14.10 -7.65 2.68
CA ASN A 130 14.27 -6.33 3.25
C ASN A 130 13.13 -5.39 2.89
N VAL A 131 12.92 -4.39 3.76
CA VAL A 131 12.06 -3.25 3.48
C VAL A 131 12.87 -1.98 3.63
N THR A 132 12.52 -0.95 2.87
CA THR A 132 13.19 0.35 2.88
C THR A 132 12.23 1.42 3.39
N PRO A 133 12.60 2.17 4.45
CA PRO A 133 11.79 3.29 4.89
C PRO A 133 11.72 4.38 3.82
N MET A 134 10.53 4.88 3.53
CA MET A 134 10.30 5.91 2.53
C MET A 134 9.30 6.95 3.03
N ILE A 135 9.39 8.14 2.47
CA ILE A 135 8.41 9.21 2.68
C ILE A 135 7.96 9.76 1.34
N LEU A 136 6.67 9.98 1.19
CA LEU A 136 6.09 10.63 0.02
C LEU A 136 5.24 11.81 0.49
N THR A 137 5.59 13.01 0.03
CA THR A 137 4.80 14.22 0.33
C THR A 137 3.76 14.44 -0.75
N ARG A 138 2.66 15.11 -0.39
CA ARG A 138 1.64 15.54 -1.37
C ARG A 138 2.27 16.36 -2.48
N THR A 139 3.12 17.32 -2.12
CA THR A 139 3.77 18.21 -3.09
C THR A 139 4.58 17.42 -4.12
N ALA A 140 5.42 16.49 -3.65
CA ALA A 140 6.24 15.68 -4.55
C ALA A 140 5.37 14.80 -5.46
N PHE A 141 4.33 14.17 -4.90
CA PHE A 141 3.42 13.35 -5.67
C PHE A 141 2.75 14.15 -6.80
N LEU A 142 2.22 15.32 -6.47
CA LEU A 142 1.54 16.16 -7.47
C LEU A 142 2.51 16.66 -8.54
N GLN A 143 3.75 17.01 -8.17
CA GLN A 143 4.77 17.44 -9.14
C GLN A 143 5.15 16.32 -10.10
N HIS A 144 5.25 15.09 -9.63
CA HIS A 144 5.70 13.95 -10.43
C HIS A 144 4.58 13.31 -11.25
N THR A 145 3.32 13.54 -10.89
CA THR A 145 2.19 12.92 -11.58
C THR A 145 1.40 13.87 -12.45
N ASN A 146 1.53 15.18 -12.24
CA ASN A 146 0.84 16.22 -13.03
C ASN A 146 1.78 17.04 -13.91
N GLY A 147 3.07 16.70 -13.86
CA GLY A 147 4.10 17.45 -14.60
C GLY A 147 4.27 17.07 -16.05
#